data_6a06d3d77fbde7a7c7c221f58a057c56
#
_entry.id   6a06d3d77fbde7a7c7c221f58a057c56
#
_cell.length_a   1.000
_cell.length_b   1.000
_cell.length_c   1.000
_cell.angle_alpha   90.00
_cell.angle_beta   90.00
_cell.angle_gamma   90.00
#
_symmetry.space_group_name_H-M   'P 1'
#
loop_
_entity.id
_entity.type
_entity.pdbx_description
1 polymer ?
#
loop_
_entity_poly.entity_id
_entity_poly.type
_entity_poly.pdbx_seq_one_letter_code
_entity_poly.pdbx_strand_id
1 'polypeptide(L)'
;MKRDPLLALMKFGAAEHMADLRLHGHLYMQSVGFFRSLEADAARGDQHEGLTYCRQANDTVLQVKQRGKWLKVEGIEGPMLFRDGGAEIGNIYSMFAFRGSHAEAFFDGRSKWPVDVDNLRFGDSAVVFTDGDEFMRRVRAAAEREGLELRYDLVEYVDRATYIGPVGPFRKFSAFAHQSEFRILTKPECETARVLTVGSLEDIAMTCPLVELNQRLRLQEGGEPV
;
A
#
# COMPACT_ATOMS: atom_id res chain seq x y z
N MET A 1 -6.06 -2.72 -23.03
CA MET A 1 -5.16 -1.95 -22.16
C MET A 1 -3.87 -2.74 -22.00
N LYS A 2 -2.70 -2.17 -22.29
CA LYS A 2 -1.42 -2.79 -21.97
C LYS A 2 -1.34 -2.98 -20.45
N ARG A 3 -1.04 -4.19 -20.00
CA ARG A 3 -0.85 -4.47 -18.56
C ARG A 3 0.39 -3.71 -18.12
N ASP A 4 0.31 -2.91 -17.05
CA ASP A 4 1.46 -2.23 -16.45
C ASP A 4 2.20 -3.25 -15.56
N PRO A 5 3.33 -3.82 -16.01
CA PRO A 5 3.96 -4.93 -15.34
C PRO A 5 4.59 -4.50 -14.01
N LEU A 6 4.51 -5.37 -13.01
CA LEU A 6 5.31 -5.25 -11.79
C LEU A 6 6.75 -5.67 -12.13
N LEU A 7 7.71 -4.78 -11.92
CA LEU A 7 9.12 -5.02 -12.22
C LEU A 7 9.91 -5.40 -10.97
N ALA A 8 9.60 -4.80 -9.82
CA ALA A 8 10.22 -5.14 -8.55
C ALA A 8 9.34 -4.74 -7.37
N LEU A 9 9.51 -5.44 -6.26
CA LEU A 9 8.98 -5.05 -4.95
C LEU A 9 10.12 -4.46 -4.12
N MET A 10 9.81 -3.38 -3.36
CA MET A 10 10.77 -2.74 -2.48
C MET A 10 10.11 -2.42 -1.13
N LYS A 11 10.87 -2.54 -0.05
CA LYS A 11 10.45 -2.10 1.28
C LYS A 11 11.37 -1.01 1.77
N PHE A 12 10.79 0.07 2.30
CA PHE A 12 11.53 1.21 2.86
C PHE A 12 11.31 1.27 4.37
N GLY A 13 12.33 1.61 5.13
CA GLY A 13 12.26 1.70 6.58
C GLY A 13 13.59 2.07 7.21
N ALA A 14 13.63 2.03 8.55
CA ALA A 14 14.87 2.18 9.30
C ALA A 14 15.82 1.01 9.01
N ALA A 15 17.12 1.29 8.97
CA ALA A 15 18.16 0.32 8.59
C ALA A 15 18.09 -0.97 9.42
N GLU A 16 17.85 -0.86 10.74
CA GLU A 16 17.70 -2.02 11.63
C GLU A 16 16.52 -2.91 11.25
N HIS A 17 15.36 -2.32 10.91
CA HIS A 17 14.18 -3.08 10.48
C HIS A 17 14.36 -3.70 9.09
N MET A 18 15.08 -3.03 8.20
CA MET A 18 15.39 -3.55 6.86
C MET A 18 16.41 -4.69 6.94
N ALA A 19 17.38 -4.60 7.87
CA ALA A 19 18.30 -5.69 8.15
C ALA A 19 17.57 -6.92 8.74
N ASP A 20 16.69 -6.71 9.72
CA ASP A 20 15.88 -7.76 10.33
C ASP A 20 14.97 -8.45 9.30
N LEU A 21 14.29 -7.66 8.46
CA LEU A 21 13.52 -8.19 7.33
C LEU A 21 14.37 -9.09 6.43
N ARG A 22 15.57 -8.65 6.04
CA ARG A 22 16.43 -9.41 5.13
C ARG A 22 17.02 -10.66 5.79
N LEU A 23 17.51 -10.56 7.02
CA LEU A 23 18.21 -11.65 7.72
C LEU A 23 17.24 -12.70 8.27
N HIS A 24 16.12 -12.27 8.83
CA HIS A 24 15.19 -13.13 9.57
C HIS A 24 13.84 -13.29 8.88
N GLY A 25 13.54 -12.45 7.88
CA GLY A 25 12.26 -12.48 7.17
C GLY A 25 11.08 -12.09 8.05
N HIS A 26 11.26 -11.15 8.98
CA HIS A 26 10.20 -10.65 9.83
C HIS A 26 9.40 -9.56 9.10
N LEU A 27 8.19 -9.89 8.68
CA LEU A 27 7.24 -8.94 8.13
C LEU A 27 6.42 -8.33 9.27
N TYR A 28 6.76 -7.11 9.66
CA TYR A 28 6.07 -6.38 10.71
C TYR A 28 4.81 -5.72 10.14
N MET A 29 3.66 -6.31 10.41
CA MET A 29 2.36 -5.96 9.83
C MET A 29 1.53 -5.18 10.85
N GLN A 30 1.26 -3.92 10.59
CA GLN A 30 0.43 -3.09 11.47
C GLN A 30 -1.07 -3.27 11.20
N SER A 31 -1.89 -3.03 12.23
CA SER A 31 -3.34 -3.03 12.07
C SER A 31 -3.82 -1.82 11.25
N VAL A 32 -4.97 -1.93 10.62
CA VAL A 32 -5.63 -0.81 9.94
C VAL A 32 -5.92 0.33 10.95
N GLY A 33 -6.27 -0.02 12.19
CA GLY A 33 -6.50 0.94 13.26
C GLY A 33 -5.27 1.79 13.59
N PHE A 34 -4.07 1.19 13.56
CA PHE A 34 -2.81 1.89 13.77
C PHE A 34 -2.58 2.97 12.71
N PHE A 35 -2.74 2.66 11.43
CA PHE A 35 -2.52 3.64 10.36
C PHE A 35 -3.46 4.85 10.45
N ARG A 36 -4.68 4.65 10.93
CA ARG A 36 -5.63 5.76 11.20
C ARG A 36 -5.18 6.67 12.34
N SER A 37 -4.51 6.11 13.36
CA SER A 37 -4.06 6.89 14.53
C SER A 37 -2.82 7.74 14.24
N LEU A 38 -2.13 7.50 13.11
CA LEU A 38 -0.95 8.26 12.68
C LEU A 38 -1.32 9.61 12.03
N GLU A 39 -2.25 10.38 12.61
CA GLU A 39 -2.73 11.66 12.05
C GLU A 39 -1.62 12.69 11.81
N ALA A 40 -0.51 12.61 12.54
CA ALA A 40 0.61 13.56 12.48
C ALA A 40 1.72 13.17 11.48
N ASP A 41 1.75 11.93 10.96
CA ASP A 41 2.75 11.48 10.01
C ASP A 41 2.22 11.59 8.58
N ALA A 42 2.52 12.71 7.92
CA ALA A 42 2.08 12.98 6.55
C ALA A 42 2.60 11.95 5.52
N ALA A 43 3.65 11.18 5.85
CA ALA A 43 4.21 10.17 4.96
C ALA A 43 3.50 8.81 5.11
N ARG A 44 3.12 8.42 6.34
CA ARG A 44 2.58 7.09 6.67
C ARG A 44 1.12 7.09 7.05
N GLY A 45 0.62 8.21 7.59
CA GLY A 45 -0.75 8.35 8.05
C GLY A 45 -1.73 8.50 6.90
N ASP A 46 -2.79 7.69 6.91
CA ASP A 46 -3.95 7.84 6.04
C ASP A 46 -5.22 7.80 6.90
N GLN A 47 -5.76 8.98 7.20
CA GLN A 47 -7.02 9.10 7.95
C GLN A 47 -8.20 8.38 7.27
N HIS A 48 -8.05 8.05 6.00
CA HIS A 48 -9.05 7.33 5.21
C HIS A 48 -8.82 5.81 5.18
N GLU A 49 -7.79 5.31 5.86
CA GLU A 49 -7.56 3.87 5.97
C GLU A 49 -8.75 3.19 6.67
N GLY A 50 -9.14 2.03 6.15
CA GLY A 50 -10.29 1.27 6.65
C GLY A 50 -11.66 1.85 6.31
N LEU A 51 -11.76 2.75 5.32
CA LEU A 51 -13.03 3.11 4.71
C LEU A 51 -13.60 1.91 3.96
N THR A 52 -14.92 1.69 4.10
CA THR A 52 -15.62 0.62 3.38
C THR A 52 -16.23 1.10 2.08
N TYR A 53 -16.72 2.33 2.06
CA TYR A 53 -17.43 2.87 0.90
C TYR A 53 -17.26 4.39 0.79
N CYS A 54 -17.28 4.89 -0.46
CA CYS A 54 -17.31 6.32 -0.80
C CYS A 54 -18.50 6.60 -1.71
N ARG A 55 -19.24 7.68 -1.44
CA ARG A 55 -20.30 8.23 -2.30
C ARG A 55 -20.15 9.73 -2.46
N GLN A 56 -20.57 10.26 -3.60
CA GLN A 56 -20.63 11.70 -3.80
C GLN A 56 -21.94 12.26 -3.28
N ALA A 57 -21.88 13.46 -2.69
CA ALA A 57 -23.07 14.15 -2.18
C ALA A 57 -24.13 14.38 -3.26
N ASN A 58 -23.70 14.72 -4.47
CA ASN A 58 -24.58 14.98 -5.61
C ASN A 58 -25.39 13.75 -6.07
N ASP A 59 -24.87 12.55 -5.78
CA ASP A 59 -25.51 11.28 -6.16
C ASP A 59 -26.25 10.62 -4.99
N THR A 60 -26.49 11.38 -3.91
CA THR A 60 -27.08 10.83 -2.69
C THR A 60 -28.09 11.82 -2.09
N VAL A 61 -29.27 11.32 -1.76
CA VAL A 61 -30.27 12.06 -1.00
C VAL A 61 -30.28 11.54 0.43
N LEU A 62 -29.84 12.39 1.37
CA LEU A 62 -29.97 12.08 2.80
C LEU A 62 -31.30 12.62 3.30
N GLN A 63 -32.06 11.80 3.98
CA GLN A 63 -33.31 12.16 4.62
C GLN A 63 -33.30 11.78 6.09
N VAL A 64 -33.86 12.64 6.93
CA VAL A 64 -34.03 12.39 8.37
C VAL A 64 -35.53 12.34 8.69
N LYS A 65 -35.96 11.35 9.46
CA LYS A 65 -37.34 11.23 9.90
C LYS A 65 -37.53 12.09 11.15
N GLN A 66 -38.40 13.12 11.05
CA GLN A 66 -38.77 13.98 12.16
C GLN A 66 -40.28 14.06 12.26
N ARG A 67 -40.84 13.78 13.42
CA ARG A 67 -42.32 13.79 13.69
C ARG A 67 -43.13 13.06 12.61
N GLY A 68 -42.66 11.88 12.19
CA GLY A 68 -43.31 11.05 11.21
C GLY A 68 -43.13 11.44 9.74
N LYS A 69 -42.45 12.56 9.43
CA LYS A 69 -42.19 13.03 8.07
C LYS A 69 -40.70 12.87 7.74
N TRP A 70 -40.39 12.51 6.48
CA TRP A 70 -39.05 12.50 5.96
C TRP A 70 -38.68 13.89 5.46
N LEU A 71 -37.60 14.46 5.98
CA LEU A 71 -37.06 15.76 5.60
C LEU A 71 -35.72 15.54 4.89
N LYS A 72 -35.54 16.16 3.73
CA LYS A 72 -34.28 16.17 3.01
C LYS A 72 -33.25 17.04 3.75
N VAL A 73 -32.05 16.53 3.90
CA VAL A 73 -30.92 17.30 4.41
C VAL A 73 -30.31 18.04 3.24
N GLU A 74 -30.24 19.36 3.32
CA GLU A 74 -29.64 20.24 2.31
C GLU A 74 -28.23 20.63 2.74
N GLY A 75 -27.39 21.09 1.77
CA GLY A 75 -26.06 21.64 2.04
C GLY A 75 -24.98 20.61 2.34
N ILE A 76 -25.18 19.33 1.94
CA ILE A 76 -24.12 18.31 2.02
C ILE A 76 -23.14 18.59 0.88
N GLU A 77 -21.88 18.89 1.22
CA GLU A 77 -20.81 19.12 0.27
C GLU A 77 -19.73 18.05 0.38
N GLY A 78 -19.11 17.69 -0.76
CA GLY A 78 -18.02 16.70 -0.84
C GLY A 78 -18.44 15.24 -0.70
N PRO A 79 -17.49 14.33 -0.63
CA PRO A 79 -17.77 12.91 -0.55
C PRO A 79 -18.24 12.49 0.83
N MET A 80 -19.23 11.61 0.87
CA MET A 80 -19.65 10.88 2.07
C MET A 80 -18.82 9.61 2.19
N LEU A 81 -18.13 9.48 3.32
CA LEU A 81 -17.20 8.40 3.60
C LEU A 81 -17.79 7.50 4.69
N PHE A 82 -17.90 6.23 4.38
CA PHE A 82 -18.51 5.24 5.28
C PHE A 82 -17.46 4.32 5.86
N ARG A 83 -17.61 4.01 7.14
CA ARG A 83 -16.88 2.96 7.84
C ARG A 83 -17.91 2.03 8.47
N ASP A 84 -17.77 0.75 8.17
CA ASP A 84 -18.53 -0.28 8.85
C ASP A 84 -17.68 -0.80 10.02
N GLY A 85 -18.23 -0.80 11.22
CA GLY A 85 -17.56 -1.30 12.41
C GLY A 85 -17.29 -2.82 12.39
N GLY A 86 -17.95 -3.54 11.47
CA GLY A 86 -17.73 -4.97 11.18
C GLY A 86 -16.90 -5.22 9.92
N ALA A 87 -16.36 -4.17 9.28
CA ALA A 87 -15.57 -4.35 8.08
C ALA A 87 -14.35 -5.22 8.35
N GLU A 88 -14.05 -6.03 7.34
CA GLU A 88 -12.90 -6.90 7.31
C GLU A 88 -11.60 -6.11 7.44
N ILE A 89 -11.17 -5.98 8.67
CA ILE A 89 -9.91 -5.36 9.03
C ILE A 89 -8.89 -6.47 9.20
N GLY A 90 -7.63 -6.18 8.92
CA GLY A 90 -6.53 -7.12 9.05
C GLY A 90 -5.24 -6.39 9.36
N ASN A 91 -4.16 -7.15 9.49
CA ASN A 91 -2.84 -6.56 9.58
C ASN A 91 -2.26 -6.42 8.17
N ILE A 92 -1.72 -5.23 7.89
CA ILE A 92 -1.24 -4.83 6.57
C ILE A 92 0.29 -4.71 6.58
N TYR A 93 0.90 -5.25 5.53
CA TYR A 93 2.29 -5.00 5.16
C TYR A 93 2.32 -4.34 3.78
N SER A 94 2.74 -3.08 3.72
CA SER A 94 2.82 -2.31 2.48
C SER A 94 4.26 -2.29 1.97
N MET A 95 4.40 -2.44 0.66
CA MET A 95 5.65 -2.38 -0.09
C MET A 95 5.47 -1.42 -1.26
N PHE A 96 6.56 -0.84 -1.75
CA PHE A 96 6.55 -0.09 -3.00
C PHE A 96 6.60 -1.07 -4.17
N ALA A 97 5.68 -0.89 -5.11
CA ALA A 97 5.63 -1.63 -6.38
C ALA A 97 6.28 -0.80 -7.48
N PHE A 98 7.50 -1.15 -7.88
CA PHE A 98 8.14 -0.57 -9.04
C PHE A 98 7.55 -1.20 -10.30
N ARG A 99 6.94 -0.40 -11.16
CA ARG A 99 6.14 -0.85 -12.31
C ARG A 99 6.70 -0.33 -13.63
N GLY A 100 6.25 -0.90 -14.73
CA GLY A 100 6.60 -0.46 -16.09
C GLY A 100 6.34 1.02 -16.32
N SER A 101 5.22 1.54 -15.79
CA SER A 101 4.87 2.97 -15.88
C SER A 101 5.90 3.91 -15.22
N HIS A 102 6.60 3.47 -14.16
CA HIS A 102 7.68 4.24 -13.54
C HIS A 102 8.92 4.28 -14.46
N ALA A 103 9.24 3.13 -15.06
CA ALA A 103 10.33 3.05 -16.03
C ALA A 103 10.04 3.92 -17.26
N GLU A 104 8.84 3.84 -17.82
CA GLU A 104 8.40 4.69 -18.93
C GLU A 104 8.48 6.18 -18.57
N ALA A 105 7.98 6.57 -17.39
CA ALA A 105 8.04 7.96 -16.95
C ALA A 105 9.47 8.48 -16.81
N PHE A 106 10.40 7.64 -16.41
CA PHE A 106 11.83 7.97 -16.34
C PHE A 106 12.43 8.12 -17.75
N PHE A 107 12.22 7.16 -18.65
CA PHE A 107 12.75 7.21 -20.02
C PHE A 107 12.18 8.38 -20.83
N ASP A 108 10.90 8.72 -20.65
CA ASP A 108 10.25 9.84 -21.31
C ASP A 108 10.62 11.21 -20.71
N GLY A 109 11.42 11.23 -19.65
CA GLY A 109 11.77 12.46 -18.92
C GLY A 109 10.63 13.10 -18.12
N ARG A 110 9.49 12.40 -17.97
CA ARG A 110 8.37 12.84 -17.11
C ARG A 110 8.70 12.73 -15.63
N SER A 111 9.58 11.82 -15.26
CA SER A 111 10.16 11.71 -13.92
C SER A 111 11.68 11.84 -13.98
N LYS A 112 12.25 12.58 -13.05
CA LYS A 112 13.72 12.71 -12.91
C LYS A 112 14.35 11.43 -12.32
N TRP A 113 13.57 10.67 -11.56
CA TRP A 113 14.04 9.51 -10.82
C TRP A 113 13.11 8.32 -11.04
N PRO A 114 13.65 7.08 -11.08
CA PRO A 114 12.84 5.86 -11.16
C PRO A 114 11.85 5.73 -9.98
N VAL A 115 12.30 6.07 -8.77
CA VAL A 115 11.48 6.09 -7.55
C VAL A 115 11.28 7.52 -7.11
N ASP A 116 10.02 7.92 -6.90
CA ASP A 116 9.66 9.27 -6.46
C ASP A 116 10.34 9.62 -5.13
N VAL A 117 10.85 10.85 -5.04
CA VAL A 117 11.59 11.36 -3.88
C VAL A 117 10.74 11.40 -2.60
N ASP A 118 9.43 11.53 -2.71
CA ASP A 118 8.53 11.49 -1.55
C ASP A 118 8.58 10.13 -0.84
N ASN A 119 8.91 9.05 -1.57
CA ASN A 119 9.13 7.73 -0.98
C ASN A 119 10.42 7.64 -0.16
N LEU A 120 11.39 8.54 -0.35
CA LEU A 120 12.61 8.60 0.45
C LEU A 120 12.37 9.06 1.90
N ARG A 121 11.16 9.49 2.23
CA ARG A 121 10.75 9.88 3.59
C ARG A 121 10.37 8.69 4.47
N PHE A 122 10.25 7.48 3.89
CA PHE A 122 9.83 6.29 4.63
C PHE A 122 10.93 5.68 5.52
N GLY A 123 12.17 6.17 5.44
CA GLY A 123 13.28 5.68 6.26
C GLY A 123 14.62 6.08 5.69
N ASP A 124 15.65 5.33 6.06
CA ASP A 124 17.04 5.52 5.62
C ASP A 124 17.60 4.34 4.82
N SER A 125 16.84 3.24 4.75
CA SER A 125 17.26 2.01 4.07
C SER A 125 16.13 1.41 3.22
N ALA A 126 16.53 0.69 2.18
CA ALA A 126 15.65 -0.07 1.29
C ALA A 126 16.06 -1.54 1.26
N VAL A 127 15.04 -2.42 1.19
CA VAL A 127 15.17 -3.81 0.74
C VAL A 127 14.56 -3.90 -0.64
N VAL A 128 15.34 -4.35 -1.62
CA VAL A 128 14.90 -4.59 -3.00
C VAL A 128 14.83 -6.10 -3.21
N PHE A 129 13.67 -6.60 -3.59
CA PHE A 129 13.46 -8.03 -3.87
C PHE A 129 13.82 -8.32 -5.32
N THR A 130 14.77 -9.23 -5.52
CA THR A 130 15.24 -9.68 -6.84
C THR A 130 14.38 -10.82 -7.39
N ASP A 131 13.65 -11.53 -6.51
CA ASP A 131 12.67 -12.56 -6.86
C ASP A 131 11.37 -12.35 -6.06
N GLY A 132 10.43 -11.63 -6.67
CA GLY A 132 9.13 -11.33 -6.06
C GLY A 132 8.22 -12.56 -5.96
N ASP A 133 8.33 -13.50 -6.89
CA ASP A 133 7.51 -14.73 -6.90
C ASP A 133 7.92 -15.65 -5.76
N GLU A 134 9.22 -15.84 -5.56
CA GLU A 134 9.75 -16.64 -4.45
C GLU A 134 9.44 -15.97 -3.10
N PHE A 135 9.54 -14.63 -3.00
CA PHE A 135 9.10 -13.91 -1.81
C PHE A 135 7.65 -14.21 -1.48
N MET A 136 6.74 -14.06 -2.46
CA MET A 136 5.32 -14.34 -2.25
C MET A 136 5.02 -15.81 -1.97
N ARG A 137 5.82 -16.75 -2.50
CA ARG A 137 5.72 -18.17 -2.16
C ARG A 137 6.02 -18.40 -0.67
N ARG A 138 7.08 -17.77 -0.13
CA ARG A 138 7.45 -17.84 1.30
C ARG A 138 6.39 -17.21 2.19
N VAL A 139 5.83 -16.06 1.78
CA VAL A 139 4.73 -15.38 2.49
C VAL A 139 3.50 -16.30 2.59
N ARG A 140 3.09 -16.94 1.48
CA ARG A 140 1.95 -17.88 1.48
C ARG A 140 2.20 -19.04 2.43
N ALA A 141 3.37 -19.66 2.35
CA ALA A 141 3.73 -20.78 3.21
C ALA A 141 3.76 -20.37 4.71
N ALA A 142 4.19 -19.16 5.02
CA ALA A 142 4.19 -18.65 6.39
C ALA A 142 2.76 -18.41 6.90
N ALA A 143 1.91 -17.77 6.11
CA ALA A 143 0.51 -17.54 6.45
C ALA A 143 -0.25 -18.87 6.66
N GLU A 144 -0.03 -19.84 5.82
CA GLU A 144 -0.63 -21.18 5.94
C GLU A 144 -0.20 -21.88 7.22
N ARG A 145 1.09 -21.85 7.58
CA ARG A 145 1.59 -22.42 8.86
C ARG A 145 0.93 -21.80 10.09
N GLU A 146 0.59 -20.49 10.02
CA GLU A 146 -0.06 -19.78 11.11
C GLU A 146 -1.59 -19.83 11.03
N GLY A 147 -2.17 -20.50 10.03
CA GLY A 147 -3.62 -20.59 9.84
C GLY A 147 -4.28 -19.25 9.50
N LEU A 148 -3.54 -18.36 8.84
CA LEU A 148 -4.01 -17.02 8.47
C LEU A 148 -4.64 -17.01 7.08
N GLU A 149 -5.76 -16.29 6.95
CA GLU A 149 -6.24 -15.88 5.63
C GLU A 149 -5.30 -14.82 5.08
N LEU A 150 -4.85 -15.02 3.84
CA LEU A 150 -3.92 -14.13 3.15
C LEU A 150 -4.59 -13.54 1.91
N ARG A 151 -4.52 -12.22 1.78
CA ARG A 151 -4.86 -11.49 0.54
C ARG A 151 -3.71 -10.55 0.19
N TYR A 152 -3.46 -10.36 -1.09
CA TYR A 152 -2.46 -9.41 -1.56
C TYR A 152 -2.85 -8.87 -2.94
N ASP A 153 -2.58 -7.61 -3.17
CA ASP A 153 -2.79 -6.95 -4.47
C ASP A 153 -2.07 -5.60 -4.51
N LEU A 154 -2.03 -5.01 -5.70
CA LEU A 154 -1.68 -3.61 -5.91
C LEU A 154 -2.80 -2.71 -5.37
N VAL A 155 -2.44 -1.59 -4.76
CA VAL A 155 -3.40 -0.58 -4.36
C VAL A 155 -3.88 0.19 -5.59
N GLU A 156 -5.20 0.25 -5.77
CA GLU A 156 -5.87 1.10 -6.75
C GLU A 156 -6.02 2.52 -6.19
N TYR A 157 -5.60 3.51 -6.96
CA TYR A 157 -5.73 4.91 -6.57
C TYR A 157 -6.88 5.56 -7.29
N VAL A 158 -7.84 6.10 -6.52
CA VAL A 158 -9.10 6.65 -7.02
C VAL A 158 -9.23 8.13 -6.68
N ASP A 159 -9.86 8.89 -7.56
CA ASP A 159 -10.10 10.31 -7.29
C ASP A 159 -11.24 10.48 -6.26
N ARG A 160 -10.89 11.10 -5.13
CA ARG A 160 -11.84 11.36 -4.04
C ARG A 160 -13.06 12.17 -4.46
N ALA A 161 -12.89 13.08 -5.44
CA ALA A 161 -13.97 13.98 -5.86
C ALA A 161 -15.01 13.31 -6.77
N THR A 162 -14.63 12.20 -7.42
CA THR A 162 -15.49 11.55 -8.43
C THR A 162 -15.80 10.10 -8.14
N TYR A 163 -15.01 9.44 -7.29
CA TYR A 163 -15.18 8.02 -7.03
C TYR A 163 -16.46 7.70 -6.25
N ILE A 164 -17.16 6.66 -6.72
CA ILE A 164 -18.31 6.05 -6.04
C ILE A 164 -18.08 4.54 -6.01
N GLY A 165 -18.06 3.97 -4.82
CA GLY A 165 -17.88 2.52 -4.69
C GLY A 165 -17.19 2.08 -3.40
N PRO A 166 -16.93 0.76 -3.29
CA PRO A 166 -16.18 0.20 -2.16
C PRO A 166 -14.74 0.69 -2.17
N VAL A 167 -14.20 1.03 -1.01
CA VAL A 167 -12.78 1.42 -0.82
C VAL A 167 -12.00 0.19 -0.36
N GLY A 168 -12.18 -0.23 0.89
CA GLY A 168 -11.48 -1.39 1.44
C GLY A 168 -9.95 -1.22 1.55
N PRO A 169 -9.23 -2.30 1.88
CA PRO A 169 -7.79 -2.23 2.17
C PRO A 169 -6.89 -2.07 0.93
N PHE A 170 -7.43 -2.27 -0.28
CA PHE A 170 -6.66 -2.21 -1.54
C PHE A 170 -7.03 -1.00 -2.41
N ARG A 171 -7.64 0.04 -1.82
CA ARG A 171 -7.84 1.34 -2.46
C ARG A 171 -7.41 2.47 -1.57
N LYS A 172 -6.84 3.49 -2.18
CA LYS A 172 -6.50 4.77 -1.59
C LYS A 172 -6.95 5.92 -2.48
N PHE A 173 -7.06 7.10 -1.90
CA PHE A 173 -7.27 8.29 -2.72
C PHE A 173 -5.99 8.67 -3.47
N SER A 174 -6.15 9.27 -4.65
CA SER A 174 -5.06 9.59 -5.59
C SER A 174 -3.98 10.51 -5.04
N ALA A 175 -4.25 11.25 -3.95
CA ALA A 175 -3.23 12.02 -3.23
C ALA A 175 -2.06 11.15 -2.74
N PHE A 176 -2.27 9.85 -2.56
CA PHE A 176 -1.24 8.87 -2.14
C PHE A 176 -0.65 8.06 -3.30
N ALA A 177 -0.96 8.41 -4.56
CA ALA A 177 -0.55 7.61 -5.71
C ALA A 177 0.98 7.46 -5.87
N HIS A 178 1.77 8.43 -5.36
CA HIS A 178 3.23 8.36 -5.33
C HIS A 178 3.76 7.15 -4.52
N GLN A 179 2.97 6.62 -3.57
CA GLN A 179 3.34 5.46 -2.76
C GLN A 179 3.39 4.16 -3.57
N SER A 180 2.64 4.07 -4.68
CA SER A 180 2.61 2.88 -5.58
C SER A 180 2.62 1.55 -4.80
N GLU A 181 1.65 1.37 -3.90
CA GLU A 181 1.70 0.27 -2.95
C GLU A 181 1.31 -1.08 -3.55
N PHE A 182 2.06 -2.09 -3.15
CA PHE A 182 1.64 -3.49 -3.10
C PHE A 182 1.37 -3.84 -1.64
N ARG A 183 0.21 -4.39 -1.36
CA ARG A 183 -0.21 -4.74 0.00
C ARG A 183 -0.37 -6.23 0.20
N ILE A 184 0.06 -6.68 1.37
CA ILE A 184 -0.21 -8.01 1.92
C ILE A 184 -1.09 -7.79 3.15
N LEU A 185 -2.24 -8.44 3.18
CA LEU A 185 -3.22 -8.39 4.27
C LEU A 185 -3.37 -9.78 4.87
N THR A 186 -3.30 -9.89 6.20
CA THR A 186 -3.58 -11.13 6.93
C THR A 186 -4.77 -10.96 7.86
N LYS A 187 -5.59 -12.03 8.01
CA LYS A 187 -6.70 -12.12 8.92
C LYS A 187 -6.59 -13.37 9.80
N PRO A 188 -7.23 -13.37 11.00
CA PRO A 188 -7.93 -12.25 11.62
C PRO A 188 -6.98 -11.13 12.02
N GLU A 189 -7.52 -9.91 12.25
CA GLU A 189 -6.74 -8.78 12.75
C GLU A 189 -6.27 -9.03 14.17
N CYS A 190 -5.00 -8.64 14.45
CA CYS A 190 -4.52 -8.42 15.80
C CYS A 190 -4.63 -6.93 16.14
N GLU A 191 -5.03 -6.58 17.35
CA GLU A 191 -5.03 -5.19 17.84
C GLU A 191 -3.63 -4.58 17.81
N THR A 192 -2.63 -5.42 18.07
CA THR A 192 -1.20 -5.06 17.98
C THR A 192 -0.63 -5.44 16.62
N ALA A 193 0.60 -5.00 16.35
CA ALA A 193 1.32 -5.45 15.17
C ALA A 193 1.51 -6.98 15.18
N ARG A 194 1.35 -7.59 14.02
CA ARG A 194 1.69 -9.00 13.76
C ARG A 194 3.08 -9.07 13.14
N VAL A 195 3.89 -10.04 13.57
CA VAL A 195 5.13 -10.39 12.89
C VAL A 195 4.91 -11.73 12.17
N LEU A 196 4.87 -11.70 10.83
CA LEU A 196 4.85 -12.92 10.02
C LEU A 196 6.28 -13.28 9.62
N THR A 197 6.77 -14.46 10.02
CA THR A 197 8.14 -14.89 9.77
C THR A 197 8.21 -15.77 8.51
N VAL A 198 8.88 -15.30 7.47
CA VAL A 198 9.01 -16.00 6.17
C VAL A 198 10.36 -16.71 5.98
N GLY A 199 11.27 -16.58 6.95
CA GLY A 199 12.65 -17.07 6.87
C GLY A 199 13.59 -16.07 6.19
N SER A 200 14.90 -16.35 6.24
CA SER A 200 15.92 -15.47 5.63
C SER A 200 15.59 -15.17 4.16
N LEU A 201 15.79 -13.92 3.77
CA LEU A 201 15.56 -13.42 2.42
C LEU A 201 16.88 -13.03 1.71
N GLU A 202 18.04 -13.43 2.28
CA GLU A 202 19.37 -13.03 1.79
C GLU A 202 19.65 -13.50 0.35
N ASP A 203 19.03 -14.59 -0.05
CA ASP A 203 19.13 -15.19 -1.39
C ASP A 203 18.28 -14.47 -2.46
N ILE A 204 17.25 -13.72 -2.05
CA ILE A 204 16.31 -13.07 -2.96
C ILE A 204 16.13 -11.57 -2.70
N ALA A 205 16.90 -11.00 -1.80
CA ALA A 205 16.78 -9.58 -1.48
C ALA A 205 18.12 -8.94 -1.15
N MET A 206 18.26 -7.69 -1.55
CA MET A 206 19.42 -6.86 -1.25
C MET A 206 19.01 -5.61 -0.49
N THR A 207 19.90 -5.08 0.35
CA THR A 207 19.72 -3.81 1.04
C THR A 207 20.58 -2.73 0.45
N CYS A 208 20.10 -1.49 0.46
CA CYS A 208 20.91 -0.31 0.16
C CYS A 208 20.42 0.90 0.97
N PRO A 209 21.32 1.90 1.19
CA PRO A 209 20.87 3.19 1.71
C PRO A 209 19.83 3.80 0.79
N LEU A 210 18.73 4.29 1.37
CA LEU A 210 17.59 4.78 0.58
C LEU A 210 17.97 5.99 -0.28
N VAL A 211 18.88 6.84 0.20
CA VAL A 211 19.41 7.99 -0.55
C VAL A 211 20.19 7.60 -1.82
N GLU A 212 20.73 6.38 -1.86
CA GLU A 212 21.45 5.84 -3.00
C GLU A 212 20.56 5.02 -3.95
N LEU A 213 19.33 4.71 -3.57
CA LEU A 213 18.45 3.80 -4.31
C LEU A 213 18.36 4.17 -5.79
N ASN A 214 18.03 5.41 -6.09
CA ASN A 214 17.87 5.89 -7.45
C ASN A 214 19.19 5.87 -8.29
N GLN A 215 20.34 5.92 -7.63
CA GLN A 215 21.64 5.82 -8.29
C GLN A 215 22.04 4.36 -8.56
N ARG A 216 21.51 3.43 -7.75
CA ARG A 216 21.77 1.98 -7.88
C ARG A 216 20.80 1.28 -8.81
N LEU A 217 19.66 1.90 -9.11
CA LEU A 217 18.72 1.39 -10.10
C LEU A 217 19.23 1.74 -11.51
N ARG A 218 19.49 0.71 -12.31
CA ARG A 218 19.82 0.87 -13.72
C ARG A 218 18.64 0.37 -14.55
N LEU A 219 18.01 1.27 -15.28
CA LEU A 219 16.98 0.95 -16.25
C LEU A 219 17.62 0.89 -17.64
N GLN A 220 17.31 -0.16 -18.38
CA GLN A 220 17.71 -0.33 -19.78
C GLN A 220 16.47 -0.54 -20.63
N GLU A 221 16.38 0.13 -21.77
CA GLU A 221 15.38 -0.21 -22.77
C GLU A 221 15.61 -1.65 -23.24
N GLY A 222 14.52 -2.42 -23.36
CA GLY A 222 14.57 -3.86 -23.58
C GLY A 222 15.51 -4.28 -24.72
N GLY A 223 16.63 -4.80 -24.33
CA GLY A 223 17.62 -5.54 -25.10
C GLY A 223 18.06 -6.72 -24.26
N GLU A 224 18.61 -7.77 -24.87
CA GLU A 224 19.00 -9.00 -24.18
C GLU A 224 19.79 -8.71 -22.89
N PRO A 225 19.52 -9.48 -21.80
CA PRO A 225 20.27 -9.35 -20.55
C PRO A 225 21.75 -9.61 -20.82
N VAL A 226 22.60 -8.71 -20.34
CA VAL A 226 24.07 -8.86 -20.36
C VAL A 226 24.50 -9.80 -19.27
#